data_ebdc145c45de248510f937cdc2b94f92
#
_entry.id   ebdc145c45de248510f937cdc2b94f92
#
_cell.length_a   1.000
_cell.length_b   1.000
_cell.length_c   1.000
_cell.angle_alpha   90.00
_cell.angle_beta   90.00
_cell.angle_gamma   90.00
#
_symmetry.space_group_name_H-M   'P 1'
#
loop_
_entity.id
_entity.type
_entity.pdbx_description
1 polymer ?
#
loop_
_entity_poly.entity_id
_entity_poly.type
_entity_poly.pdbx_seq_one_letter_code
_entity_poly.pdbx_strand_id
1 'polypeptide(L)'
;HYHPEFDEYYILTAGEGVLIYKDEDGKDEFILMSRGACTRTPKGVSHVFFAISECTLVVCLTKKWDDCDVPIVHENLGMGTGDHGDPDSPFHKG
;
A
#
# COMPACT_ATOMS: atom_id res chain seq x y z
N HIS A 1 2.60 -4.92 2.99
CA HIS A 1 1.48 -5.41 3.80
C HIS A 1 0.29 -5.75 2.93
N TYR A 2 -0.67 -6.44 3.51
CA TYR A 2 -1.97 -6.66 2.90
C TYR A 2 -3.07 -6.59 3.95
N HIS A 3 -4.30 -6.43 3.48
CA HIS A 3 -5.48 -6.37 4.34
C HIS A 3 -6.35 -7.59 4.05
N PRO A 4 -6.49 -8.54 4.99
CA PRO A 4 -7.23 -9.77 4.71
C PRO A 4 -8.75 -9.61 4.70
N GLU A 5 -9.29 -8.52 5.28
CA GLU A 5 -10.72 -8.40 5.51
C GLU A 5 -11.44 -7.31 4.73
N PHE A 6 -10.71 -6.48 3.96
CA PHE A 6 -11.33 -5.41 3.18
C PHE A 6 -10.54 -5.08 1.92
N ASP A 7 -11.24 -4.46 0.96
CA ASP A 7 -10.62 -3.80 -0.17
C ASP A 7 -10.26 -2.38 0.24
N GLU A 8 -9.15 -1.87 -0.29
CA GLU A 8 -8.67 -0.53 0.00
C GLU A 8 -8.63 0.31 -1.27
N TYR A 9 -9.19 1.50 -1.20
CA TYR A 9 -9.15 2.47 -2.29
C TYR A 9 -8.21 3.61 -1.90
N TYR A 10 -7.29 3.94 -2.79
CA TYR A 10 -6.45 5.12 -2.68
C TYR A 10 -6.91 6.16 -3.69
N ILE A 11 -7.13 7.37 -3.22
CA ILE A 11 -7.41 8.52 -4.08
C ILE A 11 -6.30 9.53 -3.80
N LEU A 12 -5.46 9.78 -4.81
CA LEU A 12 -4.36 10.74 -4.68
C LEU A 12 -4.88 12.13 -4.99
N THR A 13 -4.88 13.01 -3.99
CA THR A 13 -5.40 14.37 -4.14
C THR A 13 -4.30 15.40 -4.33
N ALA A 14 -3.07 15.08 -3.98
CA ALA A 14 -1.90 15.93 -4.19
C ALA A 14 -0.65 15.09 -4.31
N GLY A 15 0.28 15.53 -5.12
CA GLY A 15 1.57 14.87 -5.30
C GLY A 15 1.58 13.78 -6.36
N GLU A 16 2.69 13.05 -6.38
CA GLU A 16 2.89 11.89 -7.26
C GLU A 16 3.47 10.75 -6.46
N GLY A 17 3.10 9.55 -6.81
CA GLY A 17 3.59 8.35 -6.14
C GLY A 17 3.44 7.12 -6.99
N VAL A 18 3.89 6.00 -6.46
CA VAL A 18 3.83 4.70 -7.11
C VAL A 18 3.20 3.69 -6.15
N LEU A 19 2.18 3.00 -6.62
CA LEU A 19 1.61 1.85 -5.92
C LEU A 19 2.22 0.59 -6.52
N ILE A 20 2.79 -0.24 -5.66
CA ILE A 20 3.39 -1.51 -6.05
C ILE A 20 2.60 -2.62 -5.38
N TYR A 21 2.19 -3.60 -6.15
CA TYR A 21 1.41 -4.72 -5.63
C TYR A 21 1.86 -6.04 -6.27
N LYS A 22 1.57 -7.15 -5.58
CA LYS A 22 1.79 -8.49 -6.09
C LYS A 22 0.57 -8.94 -6.88
N ASP A 23 0.80 -9.40 -8.13
CA ASP A 23 -0.25 -10.00 -8.92
C ASP A 23 -0.51 -11.46 -8.52
N GLU A 24 -1.42 -12.13 -9.22
CA GLU A 24 -1.79 -13.51 -8.94
C GLU A 24 -0.62 -14.49 -9.07
N ASP A 25 0.37 -14.16 -9.91
CA ASP A 25 1.57 -14.98 -10.13
C ASP A 25 2.70 -14.63 -9.17
N GLY A 26 2.47 -13.71 -8.23
CA GLY A 26 3.48 -13.25 -7.28
C GLY A 26 4.48 -12.26 -7.87
N LYS A 27 4.20 -11.71 -9.04
CA LYS A 27 5.04 -10.70 -9.68
C LYS A 27 4.66 -9.31 -9.20
N ASP A 28 5.67 -8.43 -9.14
CA ASP A 28 5.45 -7.04 -8.81
C ASP A 28 4.86 -6.28 -9.98
N GLU A 29 3.78 -5.58 -9.73
CA GLU A 29 3.15 -4.67 -10.67
C GLU A 29 3.18 -3.25 -10.11
N PHE A 30 3.27 -2.26 -10.99
CA PHE A 30 3.46 -0.87 -10.64
C PHE A 30 2.36 -0.02 -11.24
N ILE A 31 1.78 0.87 -10.44
CA ILE A 31 0.85 1.88 -10.92
C ILE A 31 1.41 3.25 -10.55
N LEU A 32 1.76 4.03 -11.57
CA LEU A 32 2.17 5.41 -11.36
C LEU A 32 0.90 6.25 -11.11
N MET A 33 0.87 6.93 -9.97
CA MET A 33 -0.27 7.74 -9.56
C MET A 33 0.08 9.21 -9.59
N SER A 34 -0.83 10.00 -10.10
CA SER A 34 -0.79 11.46 -10.06
C SER A 34 -2.11 11.97 -9.49
N ARG A 35 -2.21 13.29 -9.30
CA ARG A 35 -3.41 13.91 -8.75
C ARG A 35 -4.67 13.48 -9.50
N GLY A 36 -5.67 13.00 -8.77
CA GLY A 36 -6.93 12.49 -9.30
C GLY A 36 -6.95 10.99 -9.55
N ALA A 37 -5.81 10.31 -9.45
CA ALA A 37 -5.75 8.86 -9.61
C ALA A 37 -6.49 8.17 -8.46
N CYS A 38 -7.24 7.13 -8.82
CA CYS A 38 -7.93 6.28 -7.86
C CYS A 38 -7.57 4.83 -8.17
N THR A 39 -7.12 4.09 -7.16
CA THR A 39 -6.78 2.68 -7.29
C THR A 39 -7.56 1.86 -6.28
N ARG A 40 -7.79 0.61 -6.62
CA ARG A 40 -8.38 -0.38 -5.71
C ARG A 40 -7.38 -1.51 -5.50
N THR A 41 -7.09 -1.78 -4.24
CA THR A 41 -6.31 -2.96 -3.85
C THR A 41 -7.26 -3.96 -3.21
N PRO A 42 -7.54 -5.11 -3.86
CA PRO A 42 -8.40 -6.13 -3.30
C PRO A 42 -7.83 -6.70 -2.00
N LYS A 43 -8.71 -7.18 -1.12
CA LYS A 43 -8.28 -7.87 0.10
C LYS A 43 -7.32 -9.01 -0.24
N GLY A 44 -6.32 -9.20 0.61
CA GLY A 44 -5.31 -10.24 0.45
C GLY A 44 -4.17 -9.91 -0.51
N VAL A 45 -4.23 -8.78 -1.22
CA VAL A 45 -3.18 -8.38 -2.15
C VAL A 45 -2.12 -7.56 -1.42
N SER A 46 -0.91 -8.08 -1.41
CA SER A 46 0.24 -7.38 -0.82
C SER A 46 0.60 -6.16 -1.66
N HIS A 47 0.77 -5.03 -1.00
CA HIS A 47 1.01 -3.75 -1.66
C HIS A 47 1.80 -2.79 -0.78
N VAL A 48 2.37 -1.79 -1.44
CA VAL A 48 3.05 -0.67 -0.78
C VAL A 48 2.92 0.57 -1.67
N PHE A 49 2.77 1.72 -1.04
CA PHE A 49 2.75 3.00 -1.74
C PHE A 49 4.03 3.76 -1.43
N PHE A 50 4.70 4.24 -2.48
CA PHE A 50 5.87 5.10 -2.37
C PHE A 50 5.53 6.50 -2.89
N ALA A 51 5.69 7.49 -2.04
CA ALA A 51 5.54 8.89 -2.44
C ALA A 51 6.81 9.35 -3.17
N ILE A 52 6.64 9.85 -4.39
CA ILE A 52 7.73 10.45 -5.17
C ILE A 52 7.91 11.90 -4.76
N SER A 53 6.81 12.56 -4.45
CA SER A 53 6.78 13.91 -3.87
C SER A 53 5.91 13.90 -2.63
N GLU A 54 5.72 15.04 -1.98
CA GLU A 54 4.78 15.14 -0.89
C GLU A 54 3.37 14.81 -1.39
N CYS A 55 2.72 13.83 -0.78
CA CYS A 55 1.44 13.30 -1.23
C CYS A 55 0.36 13.46 -0.16
N THR A 56 -0.86 13.67 -0.63
CA THR A 56 -2.07 13.53 0.18
C THR A 56 -2.93 12.43 -0.42
N LEU A 57 -3.23 11.43 0.38
CA LEU A 57 -4.06 10.29 0.00
C LEU A 57 -5.34 10.30 0.82
N VAL A 58 -6.46 10.08 0.14
CA VAL A 58 -7.70 9.69 0.78
C VAL A 58 -7.80 8.18 0.68
N VAL A 59 -7.97 7.52 1.80
CA VAL A 59 -8.03 6.06 1.88
C VAL A 59 -9.44 5.65 2.27
N CYS A 60 -10.07 4.81 1.46
CA CYS A 60 -11.40 4.27 1.73
C CYS A 60 -11.33 2.76 1.87
N LEU A 61 -11.97 2.24 2.90
CA LEU A 61 -12.01 0.82 3.21
C LEU A 61 -13.42 0.29 3.05
N THR A 62 -13.57 -0.94 2.57
CA THR A 62 -14.89 -1.57 2.42
C THR A 62 -15.43 -2.16 3.72
N LYS A 63 -14.60 -2.22 4.76
CA LYS A 63 -14.98 -2.60 6.11
C LYS A 63 -14.23 -1.71 7.08
N LYS A 64 -14.86 -1.33 8.19
CA LYS A 64 -14.20 -0.50 9.20
C LYS A 64 -13.01 -1.24 9.81
N TRP A 65 -11.91 -0.52 9.98
CA TRP A 65 -10.70 -1.04 10.58
C TRP A 65 -10.98 -1.70 11.95
N ASP A 66 -11.75 -1.03 12.78
CA ASP A 66 -12.05 -1.49 14.13
C ASP A 66 -12.99 -2.70 14.18
N ASP A 67 -13.67 -2.99 13.07
CA ASP A 67 -14.54 -4.17 12.95
C ASP A 67 -13.78 -5.40 12.44
N CYS A 68 -12.50 -5.27 12.15
CA CYS A 68 -11.69 -6.37 11.65
C CYS A 68 -11.02 -7.13 12.80
N ASP A 69 -10.99 -8.46 12.67
CA ASP A 69 -10.19 -9.30 13.58
C ASP A 69 -8.70 -9.14 13.28
N VAL A 70 -8.36 -9.09 12.00
CA VAL A 70 -6.98 -8.92 11.53
C VAL A 70 -6.98 -7.81 10.45
N PRO A 71 -6.86 -6.53 10.85
CA PRO A 71 -6.95 -5.44 9.88
C PRO A 71 -5.77 -5.33 8.93
N ILE A 72 -4.60 -5.80 9.32
CA ILE A 72 -3.38 -5.69 8.51
C ILE A 72 -2.42 -6.84 8.82
N VAL A 73 -1.75 -7.31 7.79
CA VAL A 73 -0.63 -8.25 7.92
C VAL A 73 0.58 -7.64 7.22
N HIS A 74 1.65 -7.43 7.97
CA HIS A 74 2.90 -6.91 7.42
C HIS A 74 3.69 -8.04 6.77
N GLU A 75 4.13 -7.81 5.54
CA GLU A 75 5.05 -8.71 4.87
C GLU A 75 6.02 -7.92 3.99
N ASN A 76 7.23 -8.43 3.84
CA ASN A 76 8.23 -7.83 2.99
C ASN A 76 7.96 -8.21 1.55
N LEU A 77 7.76 -7.23 0.67
CA LEU A 77 7.55 -7.47 -0.76
C LEU A 77 8.84 -7.78 -1.53
N GLY A 78 9.96 -7.86 -0.82
CA GLY A 78 11.24 -8.14 -1.45
C GLY A 78 11.98 -6.90 -1.95
N MET A 79 11.45 -5.72 -1.71
CA MET A 79 12.08 -4.46 -2.11
C MET A 79 13.07 -3.93 -1.07
N GLY A 80 13.01 -4.47 0.14
CA GLY A 80 13.98 -4.23 1.20
C GLY A 80 14.03 -2.83 1.75
N THR A 81 13.19 -1.93 1.27
CA THR A 81 13.22 -0.52 1.64
C THR A 81 11.84 -0.07 2.09
N GLY A 82 11.81 0.75 3.12
CA GLY A 82 10.56 1.26 3.65
C GLY A 82 9.70 0.22 4.36
N ASP A 83 10.17 -0.97 4.53
CA ASP A 83 9.47 -2.03 5.23
C ASP A 83 9.57 -1.80 6.74
N HIS A 84 8.43 -1.68 7.36
CA HIS A 84 8.34 -1.45 8.80
C HIS A 84 8.82 -2.65 9.63
N GLY A 85 8.90 -3.82 9.03
CA GLY A 85 9.37 -5.02 9.69
C GLY A 85 10.88 -5.21 9.65
N ASP A 86 11.61 -4.39 8.90
CA ASP A 86 13.06 -4.51 8.74
C ASP A 86 13.79 -3.41 9.49
N PRO A 87 14.34 -3.69 10.70
CA PRO A 87 15.04 -2.69 11.49
C PRO A 87 16.35 -2.23 10.85
N ASP A 88 16.90 -3.00 9.92
CA ASP A 88 18.14 -2.67 9.22
C ASP A 88 17.90 -1.85 7.95
N SER A 89 16.65 -1.70 7.55
CA SER A 89 16.30 -0.89 6.39
C SER A 89 16.64 0.59 6.64
N PRO A 90 17.28 1.28 5.70
CA PRO A 90 17.54 2.71 5.83
C PRO A 90 16.25 3.55 5.90
N PHE A 91 15.14 3.00 5.47
CA PHE A 91 13.84 3.68 5.50
C PHE A 91 13.08 3.42 6.81
N HIS A 92 13.51 2.47 7.60
CA HIS A 92 12.87 2.14 8.87
C HIS A 92 12.90 3.30 9.87
N LYS A 93 13.91 4.16 9.76
CA LYS A 93 14.09 5.31 10.64
C LYS A 93 13.37 6.56 10.16
N GLY A 94 12.80 6.50 9.00
CA GLY A 94 12.11 7.63 8.35
C GLY A 94 10.69 7.86 8.83
#